data_24cbd6b692d812329cef15d59303a454
#
_entry.id   24cbd6b692d812329cef15d59303a454
#
_cell.length_a   1.000
_cell.length_b   1.000
_cell.length_c   1.000
_cell.angle_alpha   90.00
_cell.angle_beta   90.00
_cell.angle_gamma   90.00
#
_symmetry.space_group_name_H-M   'P 1'
#
loop_
_entity.id
_entity.type
_entity.pdbx_description
1 polymer ?
#
loop_
_entity_poly.entity_id
_entity_poly.type
_entity_poly.pdbx_seq_one_letter_code
_entity_poly.pdbx_strand_id
1 'polypeptide(L)'
;MTIQTVTDAIRYVGVDDNTLALFENQYPVQPMGVSYNSYVILDEKIAVMDSVDARAAEEWLSNVAQVLEGRNPDYLVVTHMEPDHSGSLMRLAQKYPEMKIVGNAKTFTLIKQFFGTGALSEDRMLEVGERDTLSLGLHRLRFLLAPMVHWPEVMAAYEEEEKILFSADAFGRFGSLERTARAPWAPQARRYYYNIVGKYGAQVQALLKKISALEIKTICPLHGPMLTEDLGEYLRLYDLWSQWKPEEPERILIVHASIHGNTAYASEALKSKLEGKGAQVTMCDLTATDLSYAVTSAFYCGKLVLACSTYDGGLFPPMKEFLEHLQTKGFRNRRIGLMENGSWAPAAARLMRAELEKMKELRLCETEVSLRGALNQTSEAQMDALVAELCAE
;
A
#
# COMPACT_ATOMS: atom_id res chain seq x y z
N MET A 1 21.95 -4.81 -11.73
CA MET A 1 22.35 -3.62 -12.50
C MET A 1 21.21 -2.64 -12.47
N THR A 2 21.46 -1.50 -11.93
CA THR A 2 20.38 -0.70 -11.41
C THR A 2 20.10 0.57 -12.22
N ILE A 3 21.08 1.16 -12.90
CA ILE A 3 20.88 2.37 -13.72
C ILE A 3 20.07 2.03 -14.97
N GLN A 4 18.93 2.73 -15.16
CA GLN A 4 18.07 2.58 -16.33
C GLN A 4 17.83 3.95 -16.97
N THR A 5 17.72 3.98 -18.28
CA THR A 5 17.28 5.18 -19.01
C THR A 5 15.77 5.29 -18.93
N VAL A 6 15.28 6.40 -18.38
CA VAL A 6 13.86 6.75 -18.41
C VAL A 6 13.58 7.53 -19.70
N THR A 7 14.38 8.58 -19.93
CA THR A 7 14.41 9.40 -21.16
C THR A 7 15.85 9.80 -21.45
N ASP A 8 16.07 10.64 -22.47
CA ASP A 8 17.42 11.15 -22.78
C ASP A 8 18.01 12.01 -21.64
N ALA A 9 17.17 12.62 -20.81
CA ALA A 9 17.60 13.47 -19.71
C ALA A 9 17.44 12.81 -18.33
N ILE A 10 16.58 11.82 -18.20
CA ILE A 10 16.21 11.26 -16.89
C ILE A 10 16.74 9.82 -16.75
N ARG A 11 17.42 9.56 -15.63
CA ARG A 11 17.99 8.25 -15.29
C ARG A 11 17.43 7.76 -13.96
N TYR A 12 17.03 6.48 -13.93
CA TYR A 12 16.78 5.76 -12.69
C TYR A 12 18.12 5.37 -12.06
N VAL A 13 18.27 5.67 -10.77
CA VAL A 13 19.49 5.40 -9.99
C VAL A 13 19.20 4.66 -8.67
N GLY A 14 17.95 4.20 -8.49
CA GLY A 14 17.52 3.48 -7.30
C GLY A 14 18.21 2.14 -7.08
N VAL A 15 17.80 1.43 -6.03
CA VAL A 15 18.41 0.17 -5.59
C VAL A 15 17.34 -0.87 -5.29
N ASP A 16 17.60 -2.11 -5.67
CA ASP A 16 16.79 -3.28 -5.28
C ASP A 16 17.32 -3.90 -3.98
N ASP A 17 16.51 -3.94 -2.92
CA ASP A 17 16.82 -4.69 -1.71
C ASP A 17 16.17 -6.08 -1.76
N ASN A 18 16.97 -7.05 -2.15
CA ASN A 18 16.58 -8.47 -2.24
C ASN A 18 16.82 -9.23 -0.94
N THR A 19 17.29 -8.57 0.12
CA THR A 19 17.67 -9.18 1.40
C THR A 19 16.68 -8.88 2.52
N LEU A 20 15.91 -7.80 2.38
CA LEU A 20 14.90 -7.40 3.35
C LEU A 20 13.85 -8.50 3.54
N ALA A 21 13.67 -8.94 4.79
CA ALA A 21 12.65 -9.92 5.13
C ALA A 21 11.27 -9.27 5.32
N LEU A 22 11.23 -8.17 6.07
CA LEU A 22 10.01 -7.46 6.43
C LEU A 22 10.15 -5.97 6.10
N PHE A 23 9.28 -5.45 5.22
CA PHE A 23 9.13 -4.01 4.99
C PHE A 23 8.43 -3.39 6.22
N GLU A 24 8.89 -2.23 6.69
CA GLU A 24 8.47 -1.59 7.95
C GLU A 24 8.52 -2.54 9.17
N ASN A 25 9.40 -3.56 9.16
CA ASN A 25 9.44 -4.64 10.15
C ASN A 25 8.09 -5.37 10.36
N GLN A 26 7.17 -5.28 9.43
CA GLN A 26 5.81 -5.80 9.53
C GLN A 26 5.41 -6.64 8.31
N TYR A 27 5.67 -6.20 7.09
CA TYR A 27 5.14 -6.80 5.87
C TYR A 27 6.15 -7.73 5.21
N PRO A 28 5.92 -9.06 5.15
CA PRO A 28 6.82 -9.97 4.47
C PRO A 28 6.98 -9.63 2.99
N VAL A 29 8.21 -9.38 2.56
CA VAL A 29 8.53 -9.08 1.16
C VAL A 29 9.37 -10.15 0.48
N GLN A 30 9.82 -11.20 1.20
CA GLN A 30 10.47 -12.32 0.56
C GLN A 30 9.45 -13.27 -0.12
N PRO A 31 9.79 -13.87 -1.27
CA PRO A 31 11.08 -13.77 -1.99
C PRO A 31 11.18 -12.59 -2.98
N MET A 32 10.21 -11.68 -3.02
CA MET A 32 10.09 -10.64 -4.04
C MET A 32 11.05 -9.46 -3.83
N GLY A 33 11.50 -9.20 -2.60
CA GLY A 33 12.27 -8.01 -2.25
C GLY A 33 11.46 -6.71 -2.30
N VAL A 34 12.16 -5.58 -2.35
CA VAL A 34 11.61 -4.23 -2.51
C VAL A 34 12.59 -3.39 -3.34
N SER A 35 12.10 -2.39 -4.06
CA SER A 35 12.95 -1.39 -4.70
C SER A 35 12.82 -0.05 -3.95
N TYR A 36 13.92 0.68 -3.82
CA TYR A 36 13.94 2.08 -3.39
C TYR A 36 14.30 2.92 -4.61
N ASN A 37 13.32 3.64 -5.13
CA ASN A 37 13.47 4.34 -6.39
C ASN A 37 13.98 5.76 -6.19
N SER A 38 14.95 6.14 -6.99
CA SER A 38 15.50 7.49 -7.06
C SER A 38 15.88 7.79 -8.52
N TYR A 39 15.84 9.05 -8.90
CA TYR A 39 16.08 9.45 -10.28
C TYR A 39 17.01 10.65 -10.33
N VAL A 40 17.71 10.82 -11.45
CA VAL A 40 18.52 12.02 -11.76
C VAL A 40 17.97 12.64 -13.03
N ILE A 41 17.68 13.93 -12.97
CA ILE A 41 17.33 14.76 -14.11
C ILE A 41 18.55 15.57 -14.51
N LEU A 42 19.08 15.31 -15.69
CA LEU A 42 20.27 15.95 -16.26
C LEU A 42 19.82 17.10 -17.16
N ASP A 43 20.14 18.33 -16.75
CA ASP A 43 19.84 19.54 -17.52
C ASP A 43 20.97 20.58 -17.27
N GLU A 44 20.71 21.88 -17.51
CA GLU A 44 21.59 22.98 -17.10
C GLU A 44 21.87 22.88 -15.60
N LYS A 45 20.81 22.70 -14.81
CA LYS A 45 20.84 22.33 -13.40
C LYS A 45 20.42 20.89 -13.22
N ILE A 46 21.08 20.19 -12.33
CA ILE A 46 20.83 18.77 -12.08
C ILE A 46 20.00 18.60 -10.81
N ALA A 47 18.91 17.83 -10.91
CA ALA A 47 18.12 17.44 -9.76
C ALA A 47 18.20 15.93 -9.50
N VAL A 48 18.43 15.53 -8.26
CA VAL A 48 18.24 14.17 -7.77
C VAL A 48 16.86 14.12 -7.13
N MET A 49 16.04 13.13 -7.49
CA MET A 49 14.69 12.91 -6.96
C MET A 49 14.75 11.83 -5.90
N ASP A 50 14.51 12.21 -4.66
CA ASP A 50 14.54 11.37 -3.46
C ASP A 50 15.86 10.63 -3.24
N SER A 51 16.01 10.01 -2.08
CA SER A 51 17.10 9.12 -1.75
C SER A 51 16.59 7.69 -1.48
N VAL A 52 17.35 6.89 -0.80
CA VAL A 52 17.03 5.49 -0.51
C VAL A 52 17.27 5.15 0.97
N ASP A 53 16.83 3.99 1.40
CA ASP A 53 17.14 3.42 2.72
C ASP A 53 18.66 3.48 3.00
N ALA A 54 19.02 3.73 4.25
CA ALA A 54 20.43 3.83 4.68
C ALA A 54 21.24 2.56 4.36
N ARG A 55 20.61 1.38 4.29
CA ARG A 55 21.25 0.11 3.93
C ARG A 55 21.68 0.08 2.46
N ALA A 56 20.99 0.81 1.60
CA ALA A 56 21.26 0.88 0.16
C ALA A 56 22.16 2.06 -0.23
N ALA A 57 22.63 2.86 0.74
CA ALA A 57 23.29 4.14 0.52
C ALA A 57 24.54 4.05 -0.39
N GLU A 58 25.41 3.05 -0.21
CA GLU A 58 26.66 2.93 -0.96
C GLU A 58 26.41 2.67 -2.44
N GLU A 59 25.51 1.73 -2.74
CA GLU A 59 25.15 1.43 -4.13
C GLU A 59 24.48 2.63 -4.79
N TRP A 60 23.52 3.26 -4.10
CA TRP A 60 22.85 4.45 -4.60
C TRP A 60 23.80 5.61 -4.88
N LEU A 61 24.70 5.94 -3.95
CA LEU A 61 25.69 6.99 -4.15
C LEU A 61 26.64 6.70 -5.31
N SER A 62 26.96 5.43 -5.55
CA SER A 62 27.73 4.99 -6.71
C SER A 62 26.93 5.19 -8.01
N ASN A 63 25.65 4.80 -8.04
CA ASN A 63 24.77 4.98 -9.19
C ASN A 63 24.60 6.46 -9.54
N VAL A 64 24.35 7.31 -8.53
CA VAL A 64 24.25 8.77 -8.72
C VAL A 64 25.57 9.33 -9.27
N ALA A 65 26.72 8.97 -8.69
CA ALA A 65 28.01 9.46 -9.16
C ALA A 65 28.33 9.04 -10.61
N GLN A 66 27.95 7.82 -11.00
CA GLN A 66 28.11 7.32 -12.36
C GLN A 66 27.29 8.15 -13.37
N VAL A 67 26.02 8.48 -13.03
CA VAL A 67 25.14 9.27 -13.90
C VAL A 67 25.60 10.73 -13.99
N LEU A 68 26.16 11.27 -12.90
CA LEU A 68 26.64 12.65 -12.86
C LEU A 68 27.91 12.88 -13.70
N GLU A 69 28.69 11.85 -14.00
CA GLU A 69 29.92 11.93 -14.81
C GLU A 69 30.88 13.07 -14.38
N GLY A 70 31.00 13.27 -13.06
CA GLY A 70 31.85 14.33 -12.48
C GLY A 70 31.17 15.70 -12.34
N ARG A 71 29.96 15.88 -12.79
CA ARG A 71 29.12 17.06 -12.48
C ARG A 71 28.64 17.02 -11.04
N ASN A 72 28.26 18.15 -10.49
CA ASN A 72 27.62 18.23 -9.17
C ASN A 72 26.11 18.43 -9.35
N PRO A 73 25.27 17.80 -8.52
CA PRO A 73 23.84 18.09 -8.51
C PRO A 73 23.57 19.45 -7.84
N ASP A 74 22.64 20.22 -8.40
CA ASP A 74 22.20 21.49 -7.85
C ASP A 74 21.13 21.29 -6.77
N TYR A 75 20.31 20.24 -6.94
CA TYR A 75 19.15 19.99 -6.09
C TYR A 75 19.02 18.51 -5.70
N LEU A 76 18.59 18.28 -4.46
CA LEU A 76 17.95 17.04 -4.03
C LEU A 76 16.48 17.39 -3.72
N VAL A 77 15.56 16.90 -4.51
CA VAL A 77 14.11 17.06 -4.31
C VAL A 77 13.62 15.92 -3.45
N VAL A 78 13.02 16.25 -2.32
CA VAL A 78 12.50 15.28 -1.34
C VAL A 78 10.99 15.27 -1.42
N THR A 79 10.44 14.22 -2.01
CA THR A 79 8.99 14.04 -2.11
C THR A 79 8.40 13.34 -0.91
N HIS A 80 9.23 12.53 -0.20
CA HIS A 80 8.84 11.79 1.00
C HIS A 80 10.00 11.64 2.00
N MET A 81 9.68 11.70 3.30
CA MET A 81 10.66 11.70 4.38
C MET A 81 10.72 10.40 5.17
N GLU A 82 9.96 9.38 4.80
CA GLU A 82 10.11 8.06 5.43
C GLU A 82 11.55 7.56 5.27
N PRO A 83 12.13 6.91 6.31
CA PRO A 83 13.57 6.55 6.31
C PRO A 83 14.03 5.69 5.15
N ASP A 84 13.16 4.94 4.50
CA ASP A 84 13.51 4.16 3.30
C ASP A 84 13.66 5.03 2.03
N HIS A 85 13.26 6.30 2.07
CA HIS A 85 13.49 7.32 1.03
C HIS A 85 14.37 8.49 1.50
N SER A 86 14.54 8.65 2.80
CA SER A 86 15.31 9.76 3.36
C SER A 86 16.60 9.33 4.10
N GLY A 87 16.75 8.03 4.38
CA GLY A 87 17.86 7.52 5.20
C GLY A 87 19.26 7.82 4.65
N SER A 88 19.38 8.00 3.33
CA SER A 88 20.64 8.34 2.66
C SER A 88 20.77 9.82 2.27
N LEU A 89 19.75 10.65 2.53
CA LEU A 89 19.68 12.06 2.17
C LEU A 89 20.93 12.85 2.63
N MET A 90 21.27 12.75 3.91
CA MET A 90 22.39 13.52 4.49
C MET A 90 23.75 13.08 3.96
N ARG A 91 23.89 11.82 3.53
CA ARG A 91 25.13 11.34 2.90
C ARG A 91 25.38 12.02 1.54
N LEU A 92 24.31 12.18 0.73
CA LEU A 92 24.42 12.94 -0.52
C LEU A 92 24.69 14.42 -0.24
N ALA A 93 23.98 15.01 0.73
CA ALA A 93 24.14 16.40 1.12
C ALA A 93 25.55 16.73 1.64
N GLN A 94 26.21 15.78 2.30
CA GLN A 94 27.61 15.92 2.75
C GLN A 94 28.60 15.78 1.59
N LYS A 95 28.31 14.90 0.63
CA LYS A 95 29.16 14.69 -0.56
C LYS A 95 29.10 15.90 -1.50
N TYR A 96 27.96 16.61 -1.56
CA TYR A 96 27.77 17.79 -2.41
C TYR A 96 27.30 18.98 -1.56
N PRO A 97 28.24 19.71 -0.91
CA PRO A 97 27.91 20.74 0.08
C PRO A 97 27.18 21.97 -0.51
N GLU A 98 27.30 22.24 -1.80
CA GLU A 98 26.62 23.35 -2.48
C GLU A 98 25.20 22.99 -2.93
N MET A 99 24.85 21.71 -2.94
CA MET A 99 23.53 21.23 -3.35
C MET A 99 22.44 21.71 -2.38
N LYS A 100 21.35 22.23 -2.91
CA LYS A 100 20.17 22.61 -2.12
C LYS A 100 19.20 21.44 -1.97
N ILE A 101 18.57 21.36 -0.82
CA ILE A 101 17.47 20.42 -0.55
C ILE A 101 16.16 21.13 -0.83
N VAL A 102 15.34 20.55 -1.67
CA VAL A 102 14.01 21.07 -2.06
C VAL A 102 12.94 20.24 -1.38
N GLY A 103 12.03 20.87 -0.66
CA GLY A 103 10.93 20.21 0.05
C GLY A 103 9.94 21.23 0.58
N ASN A 104 8.85 20.79 1.17
CA ASN A 104 7.93 21.72 1.82
C ASN A 104 8.32 21.97 3.32
N ALA A 105 7.62 22.88 3.98
CA ALA A 105 7.90 23.25 5.37
C ALA A 105 7.92 22.03 6.33
N LYS A 106 7.07 21.03 6.11
CA LYS A 106 7.04 19.81 6.94
C LYS A 106 8.24 18.89 6.64
N THR A 107 8.70 18.83 5.39
CA THR A 107 9.93 18.14 5.01
C THR A 107 11.10 18.64 5.84
N PHE A 108 11.29 19.95 5.94
CA PHE A 108 12.37 20.54 6.74
C PHE A 108 12.19 20.34 8.25
N THR A 109 10.94 20.28 8.72
CA THR A 109 10.65 19.89 10.10
C THR A 109 11.11 18.47 10.39
N LEU A 110 10.80 17.52 9.49
CA LEU A 110 11.20 16.12 9.65
C LEU A 110 12.72 15.92 9.48
N ILE A 111 13.37 16.66 8.59
CA ILE A 111 14.84 16.66 8.49
C ILE A 111 15.47 17.04 9.83
N LYS A 112 14.98 18.10 10.48
CA LYS A 112 15.46 18.50 11.81
C LYS A 112 15.20 17.45 12.89
N GLN A 113 14.09 16.73 12.81
CA GLN A 113 13.73 15.65 13.74
C GLN A 113 14.61 14.41 13.56
N PHE A 114 14.83 13.98 12.32
CA PHE A 114 15.58 12.74 12.05
C PHE A 114 17.10 12.91 12.11
N PHE A 115 17.61 14.09 11.71
CA PHE A 115 19.05 14.31 11.57
C PHE A 115 19.61 15.37 12.54
N GLY A 116 18.74 16.03 13.30
CA GLY A 116 19.14 17.10 14.25
C GLY A 116 19.00 18.52 13.67
N THR A 117 18.80 19.49 14.55
CA THR A 117 18.50 20.89 14.20
C THR A 117 19.61 21.62 13.44
N GLY A 118 20.84 21.13 13.50
CA GLY A 118 22.00 21.70 12.79
C GLY A 118 22.47 20.89 11.58
N ALA A 119 21.74 19.83 11.20
CA ALA A 119 22.17 18.92 10.14
C ALA A 119 22.22 19.58 8.75
N LEU A 120 21.33 20.54 8.51
CA LEU A 120 21.24 21.28 7.24
C LEU A 120 21.15 22.78 7.55
N SER A 121 22.00 23.60 6.90
CA SER A 121 21.96 25.05 7.02
C SER A 121 20.77 25.63 6.25
N GLU A 122 20.23 26.76 6.71
CA GLU A 122 19.01 27.36 6.16
C GLU A 122 19.18 27.81 4.69
N ASP A 123 20.35 28.29 4.31
CA ASP A 123 20.69 28.70 2.95
C ASP A 123 20.66 27.53 1.93
N ARG A 124 20.73 26.30 2.43
CA ARG A 124 20.59 25.08 1.61
C ARG A 124 19.15 24.56 1.53
N MET A 125 18.21 25.15 2.26
CA MET A 125 16.80 24.77 2.25
C MET A 125 16.08 25.60 1.18
N LEU A 126 15.45 24.93 0.22
CA LEU A 126 14.57 25.56 -0.75
C LEU A 126 13.14 25.07 -0.50
N GLU A 127 12.37 25.88 0.22
CA GLU A 127 10.98 25.56 0.53
C GLU A 127 10.09 25.79 -0.69
N VAL A 128 9.21 24.83 -0.97
CA VAL A 128 8.23 24.85 -2.06
C VAL A 128 6.83 24.52 -1.54
N GLY A 129 5.82 25.10 -2.17
CA GLY A 129 4.42 24.91 -1.85
C GLY A 129 3.61 24.35 -3.01
N GLU A 130 2.29 24.39 -2.87
CA GLU A 130 1.34 23.92 -3.88
C GLU A 130 1.47 24.73 -5.17
N ARG A 131 1.78 24.04 -6.28
CA ARG A 131 1.98 24.59 -7.62
C ARG A 131 3.22 25.45 -7.82
N ASP A 132 4.10 25.53 -6.85
CA ASP A 132 5.41 26.14 -7.08
C ASP A 132 6.18 25.36 -8.14
N THR A 133 7.08 26.03 -8.82
CA THR A 133 7.87 25.42 -9.89
C THR A 133 9.37 25.61 -9.68
N LEU A 134 10.17 24.60 -10.06
CA LEU A 134 11.62 24.64 -10.09
C LEU A 134 12.10 24.45 -11.52
N SER A 135 12.78 25.45 -12.10
CA SER A 135 13.40 25.34 -13.42
C SER A 135 14.78 24.72 -13.31
N LEU A 136 15.06 23.75 -14.16
CA LEU A 136 16.38 23.11 -14.29
C LEU A 136 17.10 23.56 -15.58
N GLY A 137 16.42 24.27 -16.45
CA GLY A 137 16.79 24.67 -17.79
C GLY A 137 15.66 24.43 -18.75
N LEU A 138 15.73 23.39 -19.57
CA LEU A 138 14.63 22.90 -20.39
C LEU A 138 13.53 22.27 -19.54
N HIS A 139 13.91 21.46 -18.55
CA HIS A 139 12.99 20.75 -17.67
C HIS A 139 12.49 21.66 -16.53
N ARG A 140 11.23 21.47 -16.17
CA ARG A 140 10.60 22.20 -15.09
C ARG A 140 9.77 21.25 -14.22
N LEU A 141 10.05 21.25 -12.92
CA LEU A 141 9.28 20.53 -11.93
C LEU A 141 8.17 21.42 -11.36
N ARG A 142 6.94 20.94 -11.36
CA ARG A 142 5.80 21.54 -10.66
C ARG A 142 5.43 20.67 -9.46
N PHE A 143 5.31 21.26 -8.29
CA PHE A 143 5.03 20.54 -7.05
C PHE A 143 3.52 20.48 -6.76
N LEU A 144 3.07 19.30 -6.33
CA LEU A 144 1.68 19.02 -5.97
C LEU A 144 1.68 18.43 -4.56
N LEU A 145 1.24 19.19 -3.57
CA LEU A 145 1.17 18.68 -2.21
C LEU A 145 0.16 17.54 -2.10
N ALA A 146 0.57 16.44 -1.50
CA ALA A 146 -0.22 15.23 -1.31
C ALA A 146 -0.21 14.79 0.17
N PRO A 147 -0.59 15.69 1.12
CA PRO A 147 -0.46 15.40 2.54
C PRO A 147 -1.26 14.15 2.91
N MET A 148 -0.65 13.29 3.71
CA MET A 148 -1.18 11.99 4.16
C MET A 148 -1.34 10.95 3.04
N VAL A 149 -0.59 11.08 1.94
CA VAL A 149 -0.45 10.00 0.95
C VAL A 149 1.00 9.47 0.98
N HIS A 150 1.54 8.81 2.09
CA HIS A 150 0.77 8.51 3.31
C HIS A 150 1.24 9.30 4.56
N TRP A 151 2.25 10.16 4.45
CA TRP A 151 2.76 11.03 5.50
C TRP A 151 2.38 12.51 5.27
N PRO A 152 2.47 13.37 6.32
CA PRO A 152 1.94 14.73 6.25
C PRO A 152 2.70 15.69 5.33
N GLU A 153 3.96 15.40 4.99
CA GLU A 153 4.83 16.22 4.14
C GLU A 153 4.82 15.76 2.68
N VAL A 154 4.21 14.62 2.36
CA VAL A 154 4.26 14.05 1.00
C VAL A 154 3.84 15.07 -0.05
N MET A 155 4.62 15.13 -1.11
CA MET A 155 4.30 15.87 -2.33
C MET A 155 4.66 15.04 -3.56
N ALA A 156 3.95 15.22 -4.66
CA ALA A 156 4.35 14.75 -5.96
C ALA A 156 5.08 15.86 -6.73
N ALA A 157 5.94 15.50 -7.67
CA ALA A 157 6.57 16.44 -8.57
C ALA A 157 6.24 16.06 -10.01
N TYR A 158 5.68 16.99 -10.77
CA TYR A 158 5.36 16.78 -12.17
C TYR A 158 6.40 17.48 -13.05
N GLU A 159 7.11 16.71 -13.84
CA GLU A 159 8.04 17.21 -14.85
C GLU A 159 7.25 17.56 -16.11
N GLU A 160 7.31 18.86 -16.50
CA GLU A 160 6.39 19.45 -17.49
C GLU A 160 6.77 19.19 -18.94
N GLU A 161 8.05 18.94 -19.26
CA GLU A 161 8.51 18.77 -20.66
C GLU A 161 8.22 17.35 -21.16
N GLU A 162 8.63 16.35 -20.42
CA GLU A 162 8.48 14.95 -20.80
C GLU A 162 7.21 14.30 -20.23
N LYS A 163 6.43 15.05 -19.43
CA LYS A 163 5.14 14.63 -18.85
C LYS A 163 5.28 13.49 -17.86
N ILE A 164 6.27 13.59 -16.96
CA ILE A 164 6.57 12.55 -15.97
C ILE A 164 6.06 12.98 -14.59
N LEU A 165 5.34 12.08 -13.93
CA LEU A 165 4.88 12.25 -12.55
C LEU A 165 5.77 11.44 -11.59
N PHE A 166 6.57 12.10 -10.76
CA PHE A 166 7.20 11.52 -9.59
C PHE A 166 6.17 11.54 -8.46
N SER A 167 5.61 10.38 -8.15
CA SER A 167 4.36 10.27 -7.39
C SER A 167 4.54 10.01 -5.91
N ALA A 168 5.76 10.08 -5.39
CA ALA A 168 6.10 9.55 -4.07
C ALA A 168 5.65 8.08 -3.97
N ASP A 169 5.07 7.66 -2.86
CA ASP A 169 4.60 6.29 -2.65
C ASP A 169 3.32 5.93 -3.41
N ALA A 170 2.61 6.94 -3.90
CA ALA A 170 1.43 6.66 -4.71
C ALA A 170 1.81 5.86 -5.97
N PHE A 171 0.99 4.85 -6.31
CA PHE A 171 1.21 3.89 -7.40
C PHE A 171 2.39 2.92 -7.17
N GLY A 172 3.01 2.94 -5.99
CA GLY A 172 4.03 1.98 -5.60
C GLY A 172 3.50 0.56 -5.41
N ARG A 173 4.41 -0.41 -5.40
CA ARG A 173 4.12 -1.80 -5.06
C ARG A 173 5.31 -2.48 -4.37
N PHE A 174 5.04 -3.55 -3.64
CA PHE A 174 6.09 -4.46 -3.19
C PHE A 174 6.74 -5.21 -4.37
N GLY A 175 8.01 -5.53 -4.18
CA GLY A 175 8.83 -6.29 -5.10
C GLY A 175 9.95 -5.47 -5.73
N SER A 176 11.16 -6.06 -5.77
CA SER A 176 12.29 -5.48 -6.48
C SER A 176 12.06 -5.50 -8.00
N LEU A 177 12.67 -4.58 -8.72
CA LEU A 177 12.52 -4.48 -10.17
C LEU A 177 13.03 -5.74 -10.87
N GLU A 178 14.16 -6.29 -10.41
CA GLU A 178 14.76 -7.49 -10.96
C GLU A 178 13.85 -8.71 -10.80
N ARG A 179 13.41 -9.01 -9.56
CA ARG A 179 12.66 -10.23 -9.26
C ARG A 179 11.23 -10.20 -9.75
N THR A 180 10.67 -9.02 -9.91
CA THR A 180 9.25 -8.84 -10.28
C THR A 180 9.04 -8.21 -11.65
N ALA A 181 10.07 -8.17 -12.50
CA ALA A 181 10.02 -7.56 -13.84
C ALA A 181 8.87 -8.04 -14.73
N ARG A 182 8.46 -9.30 -14.58
CA ARG A 182 7.35 -9.91 -15.35
C ARG A 182 6.07 -10.11 -14.54
N ALA A 183 6.06 -9.71 -13.27
CA ALA A 183 4.90 -9.87 -12.42
C ALA A 183 3.87 -8.77 -12.70
N PRO A 184 2.57 -9.07 -12.69
CA PRO A 184 1.54 -8.06 -12.82
C PRO A 184 1.64 -7.05 -11.68
N TRP A 185 1.36 -5.78 -11.99
CA TRP A 185 1.46 -4.68 -11.02
C TRP A 185 0.40 -4.80 -9.91
N ALA A 186 -0.85 -5.03 -10.28
CA ALA A 186 -2.01 -4.87 -9.41
C ALA A 186 -1.99 -5.70 -8.10
N PRO A 187 -1.59 -6.99 -8.07
CA PRO A 187 -1.65 -7.77 -6.82
C PRO A 187 -0.78 -7.18 -5.70
N GLN A 188 0.46 -6.80 -6.01
CA GLN A 188 1.38 -6.26 -5.01
C GLN A 188 1.16 -4.76 -4.76
N ALA A 189 0.67 -4.02 -5.75
CA ALA A 189 0.24 -2.63 -5.57
C ALA A 189 -1.00 -2.53 -4.69
N ARG A 190 -1.96 -3.43 -4.85
CA ARG A 190 -3.14 -3.54 -3.98
C ARG A 190 -2.73 -3.86 -2.55
N ARG A 191 -1.78 -4.82 -2.37
CA ARG A 191 -1.27 -5.17 -1.06
C ARG A 191 -0.54 -3.99 -0.41
N TYR A 192 0.31 -3.28 -1.17
CA TYR A 192 0.97 -2.06 -0.74
C TYR A 192 -0.07 -0.99 -0.36
N TYR A 193 -1.00 -0.70 -1.26
CA TYR A 193 -2.02 0.32 -1.07
C TYR A 193 -2.82 0.11 0.23
N TYR A 194 -3.48 -1.04 0.41
CA TYR A 194 -4.35 -1.24 1.56
C TYR A 194 -3.62 -1.34 2.89
N ASN A 195 -2.36 -1.74 2.90
CA ASN A 195 -1.57 -1.83 4.13
C ASN A 195 -0.87 -0.53 4.49
N ILE A 196 -0.45 0.28 3.52
CA ILE A 196 0.32 1.51 3.73
C ILE A 196 -0.56 2.76 3.55
N VAL A 197 -1.22 2.91 2.41
CA VAL A 197 -1.91 4.15 2.00
C VAL A 197 -3.42 4.13 2.34
N GLY A 198 -4.07 2.98 2.35
CA GLY A 198 -5.52 2.81 2.25
C GLY A 198 -6.38 3.50 3.29
N LYS A 199 -5.84 3.83 4.47
CA LYS A 199 -6.52 4.65 5.49
C LYS A 199 -6.88 6.04 4.95
N TYR A 200 -6.10 6.59 4.04
CA TYR A 200 -6.14 7.97 3.58
C TYR A 200 -6.82 8.14 2.22
N GLY A 201 -7.83 7.33 1.93
CA GLY A 201 -8.53 7.35 0.63
C GLY A 201 -9.03 8.74 0.20
N ALA A 202 -9.53 9.57 1.12
CA ALA A 202 -9.96 10.93 0.78
C ALA A 202 -8.80 11.82 0.29
N GLN A 203 -7.60 11.65 0.85
CA GLN A 203 -6.40 12.37 0.44
C GLN A 203 -5.89 11.87 -0.91
N VAL A 204 -5.98 10.56 -1.16
CA VAL A 204 -5.70 9.97 -2.48
C VAL A 204 -6.68 10.53 -3.53
N GLN A 205 -7.98 10.63 -3.23
CA GLN A 205 -8.97 11.27 -4.13
C GLN A 205 -8.60 12.75 -4.44
N ALA A 206 -8.11 13.49 -3.44
CA ALA A 206 -7.64 14.85 -3.66
C ALA A 206 -6.41 14.91 -4.59
N LEU A 207 -5.46 13.97 -4.45
CA LEU A 207 -4.31 13.84 -5.35
C LEU A 207 -4.76 13.47 -6.76
N LEU A 208 -5.62 12.46 -6.93
CA LEU A 208 -6.15 12.03 -8.23
C LEU A 208 -6.84 13.21 -8.95
N LYS A 209 -7.61 14.03 -8.23
CA LYS A 209 -8.22 15.24 -8.79
C LYS A 209 -7.17 16.25 -9.29
N LYS A 210 -6.05 16.43 -8.60
CA LYS A 210 -4.97 17.33 -9.05
C LYS A 210 -4.31 16.83 -10.32
N ILE A 211 -3.97 15.54 -10.36
CA ILE A 211 -3.26 14.94 -11.50
C ILE A 211 -4.16 14.71 -12.72
N SER A 212 -5.49 14.63 -12.55
CA SER A 212 -6.42 14.47 -13.67
C SER A 212 -6.41 15.65 -14.67
N ALA A 213 -5.89 16.80 -14.26
CA ALA A 213 -5.72 17.97 -15.12
C ALA A 213 -4.38 17.98 -15.90
N LEU A 214 -3.53 16.97 -15.68
CA LEU A 214 -2.20 16.87 -16.28
C LEU A 214 -2.19 15.82 -17.39
N GLU A 215 -1.39 16.07 -18.42
CA GLU A 215 -1.02 15.04 -19.38
C GLU A 215 0.15 14.25 -18.79
N ILE A 216 -0.07 12.99 -18.43
CA ILE A 216 0.96 12.13 -17.85
C ILE A 216 1.28 11.01 -18.82
N LYS A 217 2.56 10.85 -19.17
CA LYS A 217 3.07 9.77 -20.01
C LYS A 217 3.75 8.67 -19.19
N THR A 218 4.33 9.05 -18.06
CA THR A 218 5.04 8.12 -17.16
C THR A 218 4.75 8.47 -15.71
N ILE A 219 4.52 7.46 -14.89
CA ILE A 219 4.48 7.61 -13.44
C ILE A 219 5.71 6.91 -12.86
N CYS A 220 6.46 7.63 -12.04
CA CYS A 220 7.67 7.19 -11.37
C CYS A 220 7.42 7.13 -9.85
N PRO A 221 6.94 5.99 -9.31
CA PRO A 221 6.73 5.82 -7.88
C PRO A 221 8.05 5.56 -7.14
N LEU A 222 8.05 5.69 -5.82
CA LEU A 222 9.21 5.39 -4.97
C LEU A 222 9.45 3.89 -4.77
N HIS A 223 8.47 3.04 -5.08
CA HIS A 223 8.59 1.58 -5.06
C HIS A 223 8.01 0.95 -6.32
N GLY A 224 8.64 -0.14 -6.80
CA GLY A 224 8.17 -0.89 -7.96
C GLY A 224 8.53 -0.24 -9.30
N PRO A 225 7.95 -0.71 -10.42
CA PRO A 225 8.32 -0.28 -11.74
C PRO A 225 7.81 1.12 -12.08
N MET A 226 8.50 1.79 -12.99
CA MET A 226 7.94 2.92 -13.74
C MET A 226 6.73 2.43 -14.54
N LEU A 227 5.67 3.23 -14.57
CA LEU A 227 4.43 2.92 -15.27
C LEU A 227 4.36 3.79 -16.53
N THR A 228 4.45 3.18 -17.70
CA THR A 228 4.53 3.85 -19.01
C THR A 228 3.39 3.48 -19.95
N GLU A 229 2.71 2.36 -19.66
CA GLU A 229 1.60 1.85 -20.48
C GLU A 229 0.36 1.71 -19.60
N ASP A 230 -0.82 1.73 -20.20
CA ASP A 230 -2.12 1.51 -19.52
C ASP A 230 -2.34 2.37 -18.26
N LEU A 231 -1.83 3.62 -18.25
CA LEU A 231 -1.94 4.51 -17.10
C LEU A 231 -3.39 4.70 -16.63
N GLY A 232 -4.35 4.61 -17.54
CA GLY A 232 -5.78 4.66 -17.24
C GLY A 232 -6.22 3.55 -16.27
N GLU A 233 -5.66 2.35 -16.37
CA GLU A 233 -5.99 1.24 -15.49
C GLU A 233 -5.42 1.46 -14.08
N TYR A 234 -4.20 1.95 -13.93
CA TYR A 234 -3.62 2.27 -12.62
C TYR A 234 -4.40 3.38 -11.92
N LEU A 235 -4.77 4.43 -12.65
CA LEU A 235 -5.60 5.53 -12.12
C LEU A 235 -7.00 5.02 -11.73
N ARG A 236 -7.62 4.16 -12.53
CA ARG A 236 -8.92 3.54 -12.24
C ARG A 236 -8.87 2.71 -10.98
N LEU A 237 -7.83 1.89 -10.80
CA LEU A 237 -7.67 1.07 -9.59
C LEU A 237 -7.45 1.94 -8.35
N TYR A 238 -6.61 2.97 -8.44
CA TYR A 238 -6.42 3.91 -7.33
C TYR A 238 -7.70 4.67 -6.97
N ASP A 239 -8.49 5.08 -7.97
CA ASP A 239 -9.81 5.69 -7.75
C ASP A 239 -10.76 4.73 -7.02
N LEU A 240 -10.81 3.46 -7.47
CA LEU A 240 -11.64 2.43 -6.85
C LEU A 240 -11.22 2.16 -5.39
N TRP A 241 -9.91 1.94 -5.15
CA TRP A 241 -9.38 1.60 -3.84
C TRP A 241 -9.56 2.74 -2.85
N SER A 242 -9.34 3.98 -3.27
CA SER A 242 -9.46 5.16 -2.42
C SER A 242 -10.90 5.53 -2.04
N GLN A 243 -11.88 4.94 -2.73
CA GLN A 243 -13.29 4.97 -2.36
C GLN A 243 -13.71 3.72 -1.56
N TRP A 244 -12.78 2.86 -1.18
CA TRP A 244 -13.01 1.57 -0.49
C TRP A 244 -14.01 0.66 -1.21
N LYS A 245 -14.10 0.77 -2.53
CA LYS A 245 -14.92 -0.11 -3.38
C LYS A 245 -14.19 -1.42 -3.65
N PRO A 246 -14.89 -2.57 -3.65
CA PRO A 246 -14.28 -3.84 -4.04
C PRO A 246 -14.01 -3.89 -5.54
N GLU A 247 -12.93 -4.58 -5.94
CA GLU A 247 -12.70 -4.89 -7.36
C GLU A 247 -13.65 -6.00 -7.86
N GLU A 248 -13.94 -6.95 -6.97
CA GLU A 248 -14.84 -8.09 -7.23
C GLU A 248 -16.07 -8.03 -6.32
N PRO A 249 -17.11 -7.25 -6.67
CA PRO A 249 -18.27 -7.02 -5.81
C PRO A 249 -19.04 -8.28 -5.44
N GLU A 250 -19.09 -9.27 -6.35
CA GLU A 250 -19.85 -10.52 -6.15
C GLU A 250 -19.02 -11.65 -5.56
N ARG A 251 -17.69 -11.53 -5.55
CA ARG A 251 -16.79 -12.54 -4.97
C ARG A 251 -16.94 -12.60 -3.45
N ILE A 252 -17.00 -13.81 -2.94
CA ILE A 252 -17.10 -14.08 -1.50
C ILE A 252 -15.73 -14.52 -0.97
N LEU A 253 -15.27 -13.86 0.08
CA LEU A 253 -14.09 -14.28 0.85
C LEU A 253 -14.55 -14.93 2.15
N ILE A 254 -14.19 -16.19 2.38
CA ILE A 254 -14.34 -16.85 3.68
C ILE A 254 -13.01 -16.70 4.42
N VAL A 255 -13.02 -15.95 5.52
CA VAL A 255 -11.87 -15.78 6.43
C VAL A 255 -12.13 -16.60 7.67
N HIS A 256 -11.27 -17.56 7.98
CA HIS A 256 -11.44 -18.39 9.16
C HIS A 256 -10.24 -18.39 10.09
N ALA A 257 -10.53 -18.59 11.39
CA ALA A 257 -9.54 -18.82 12.43
C ALA A 257 -9.98 -20.04 13.24
N SER A 258 -9.33 -21.18 13.00
CA SER A 258 -9.70 -22.48 13.58
C SER A 258 -8.61 -22.98 14.52
N ILE A 259 -9.01 -23.48 15.72
CA ILE A 259 -8.08 -24.01 16.72
C ILE A 259 -7.73 -25.48 16.43
N HIS A 260 -8.76 -26.32 16.24
CA HIS A 260 -8.61 -27.77 16.09
C HIS A 260 -9.23 -28.33 14.81
N GLY A 261 -9.45 -27.48 13.79
CA GLY A 261 -9.91 -27.87 12.46
C GLY A 261 -11.42 -27.88 12.26
N ASN A 262 -12.27 -27.93 13.30
CA ASN A 262 -13.73 -27.99 13.10
C ASN A 262 -14.31 -26.74 12.42
N THR A 263 -13.83 -25.55 12.77
CA THR A 263 -14.24 -24.30 12.12
C THR A 263 -13.73 -24.23 10.66
N ALA A 264 -12.53 -24.70 10.39
CA ALA A 264 -11.98 -24.80 9.06
C ALA A 264 -12.80 -25.77 8.19
N TYR A 265 -13.12 -26.97 8.73
CA TYR A 265 -13.97 -27.95 8.05
C TYR A 265 -15.36 -27.38 7.71
N ALA A 266 -15.98 -26.67 8.64
CA ALA A 266 -17.25 -26.00 8.42
C ALA A 266 -17.15 -24.89 7.36
N SER A 267 -16.01 -24.18 7.30
CA SER A 267 -15.74 -23.17 6.28
C SER A 267 -15.61 -23.78 4.89
N GLU A 268 -14.97 -24.95 4.75
CA GLU A 268 -14.93 -25.71 3.48
C GLU A 268 -16.31 -26.21 3.04
N ALA A 269 -17.12 -26.70 4.00
CA ALA A 269 -18.50 -27.10 3.71
C ALA A 269 -19.33 -25.91 3.21
N LEU A 270 -19.21 -24.74 3.84
CA LEU A 270 -19.87 -23.51 3.42
C LEU A 270 -19.40 -23.08 2.02
N LYS A 271 -18.08 -23.11 1.76
CA LYS A 271 -17.54 -22.84 0.42
C LYS A 271 -18.17 -23.72 -0.64
N SER A 272 -18.22 -25.04 -0.40
CA SER A 272 -18.81 -25.99 -1.34
C SER A 272 -20.29 -25.68 -1.62
N LYS A 273 -21.07 -25.27 -0.60
CA LYS A 273 -22.47 -24.87 -0.77
C LYS A 273 -22.61 -23.57 -1.61
N LEU A 274 -21.76 -22.57 -1.38
CA LEU A 274 -21.71 -21.31 -2.14
C LEU A 274 -21.33 -21.55 -3.60
N GLU A 275 -20.27 -22.33 -3.83
CA GLU A 275 -19.83 -22.71 -5.19
C GLU A 275 -20.90 -23.53 -5.93
N GLY A 276 -21.63 -24.39 -5.21
CA GLY A 276 -22.80 -25.10 -5.74
C GLY A 276 -23.95 -24.18 -6.19
N LYS A 277 -23.96 -22.91 -5.73
CA LYS A 277 -24.87 -21.87 -6.21
C LYS A 277 -24.26 -20.98 -7.29
N GLY A 278 -23.04 -21.28 -7.76
CA GLY A 278 -22.34 -20.52 -8.78
C GLY A 278 -21.54 -19.32 -8.27
N ALA A 279 -21.41 -19.15 -6.95
CA ALA A 279 -20.60 -18.07 -6.39
C ALA A 279 -19.10 -18.33 -6.57
N GLN A 280 -18.35 -17.28 -6.84
CA GLN A 280 -16.88 -17.34 -6.81
C GLN A 280 -16.41 -17.14 -5.36
N VAL A 281 -15.74 -18.15 -4.80
CA VAL A 281 -15.33 -18.17 -3.41
C VAL A 281 -13.81 -18.27 -3.28
N THR A 282 -13.25 -17.47 -2.40
CA THR A 282 -11.84 -17.56 -1.96
C THR A 282 -11.83 -17.83 -0.46
N MET A 283 -10.85 -18.59 0.01
CA MET A 283 -10.67 -18.84 1.45
C MET A 283 -9.34 -18.28 1.95
N CYS A 284 -9.35 -17.84 3.20
CA CYS A 284 -8.17 -17.36 3.91
C CYS A 284 -8.16 -17.93 5.33
N ASP A 285 -7.11 -18.69 5.65
CA ASP A 285 -6.82 -19.16 7.00
C ASP A 285 -5.92 -18.17 7.71
N LEU A 286 -6.43 -17.47 8.72
CA LEU A 286 -5.68 -16.49 9.49
C LEU A 286 -4.59 -17.08 10.37
N THR A 287 -4.59 -18.40 10.56
CA THR A 287 -3.53 -19.08 11.31
C THR A 287 -2.30 -19.42 10.48
N ALA A 288 -2.42 -19.31 9.14
CA ALA A 288 -1.38 -19.67 8.19
C ALA A 288 -1.04 -18.56 7.18
N THR A 289 -1.94 -17.61 7.01
CA THR A 289 -1.78 -16.52 6.03
C THR A 289 -1.30 -15.25 6.73
N ASP A 290 -0.26 -14.62 6.18
CA ASP A 290 0.16 -13.31 6.69
C ASP A 290 -0.99 -12.30 6.59
N LEU A 291 -1.12 -11.49 7.65
CA LEU A 291 -2.24 -10.58 7.83
C LEU A 291 -2.39 -9.57 6.69
N SER A 292 -1.29 -9.12 6.08
CA SER A 292 -1.34 -8.17 4.97
C SER A 292 -2.04 -8.73 3.74
N TYR A 293 -1.92 -10.03 3.48
CA TYR A 293 -2.66 -10.70 2.40
C TYR A 293 -4.13 -10.89 2.75
N ALA A 294 -4.43 -11.24 4.00
CA ALA A 294 -5.81 -11.38 4.47
C ALA A 294 -6.58 -10.05 4.38
N VAL A 295 -5.99 -8.96 4.85
CA VAL A 295 -6.53 -7.60 4.75
C VAL A 295 -6.76 -7.22 3.29
N THR A 296 -5.76 -7.43 2.44
CA THR A 296 -5.87 -7.13 1.00
C THR A 296 -7.02 -7.89 0.34
N SER A 297 -7.18 -9.17 0.67
CA SER A 297 -8.26 -10.01 0.15
C SER A 297 -9.64 -9.53 0.61
N ALA A 298 -9.75 -9.04 1.86
CA ALA A 298 -10.99 -8.46 2.37
C ALA A 298 -11.41 -7.20 1.61
N PHE A 299 -10.46 -6.34 1.26
CA PHE A 299 -10.75 -5.16 0.45
C PHE A 299 -11.03 -5.50 -1.01
N TYR A 300 -10.47 -6.57 -1.54
CA TYR A 300 -10.67 -7.01 -2.92
C TYR A 300 -12.09 -7.53 -3.17
N CYS A 301 -12.65 -8.28 -2.21
CA CYS A 301 -13.95 -8.94 -2.33
C CYS A 301 -15.10 -8.06 -1.82
N GLY A 302 -16.28 -8.17 -2.45
CA GLY A 302 -17.47 -7.44 -2.03
C GLY A 302 -18.24 -8.07 -0.88
N LYS A 303 -18.08 -9.40 -0.70
CA LYS A 303 -18.79 -10.18 0.31
C LYS A 303 -17.79 -10.97 1.14
N LEU A 304 -17.99 -11.02 2.46
CA LEU A 304 -17.15 -11.78 3.38
C LEU A 304 -17.98 -12.73 4.25
N VAL A 305 -17.38 -13.85 4.63
CA VAL A 305 -17.82 -14.64 5.77
C VAL A 305 -16.68 -14.72 6.77
N LEU A 306 -16.94 -14.34 8.01
CA LEU A 306 -15.99 -14.42 9.11
C LEU A 306 -16.33 -15.63 9.98
N ALA A 307 -15.41 -16.59 10.04
CA ALA A 307 -15.58 -17.84 10.75
C ALA A 307 -14.55 -17.95 11.89
N CYS A 308 -15.01 -17.93 13.14
CA CYS A 308 -14.10 -17.83 14.28
C CYS A 308 -14.48 -18.79 15.41
N SER A 309 -13.46 -19.41 16.02
CA SER A 309 -13.60 -20.13 17.26
C SER A 309 -13.63 -19.17 18.45
N THR A 310 -14.47 -19.47 19.45
CA THR A 310 -14.39 -18.81 20.75
C THR A 310 -13.16 -19.32 21.51
N TYR A 311 -12.35 -18.42 22.05
CA TYR A 311 -11.13 -18.72 22.80
C TYR A 311 -11.07 -17.85 24.06
N ASP A 312 -10.89 -18.45 25.23
CA ASP A 312 -10.86 -17.76 26.53
C ASP A 312 -12.05 -16.80 26.78
N GLY A 313 -13.24 -17.19 26.29
CA GLY A 313 -14.42 -16.34 26.31
C GLY A 313 -14.42 -15.16 25.34
N GLY A 314 -13.37 -15.02 24.54
CA GLY A 314 -13.13 -13.97 23.54
C GLY A 314 -13.07 -14.50 22.11
N LEU A 315 -12.65 -13.64 21.19
CA LEU A 315 -12.28 -14.04 19.84
C LEU A 315 -10.93 -14.77 19.85
N PHE A 316 -10.78 -15.78 19.01
CA PHE A 316 -9.47 -16.37 18.77
C PHE A 316 -8.52 -15.28 18.21
N PRO A 317 -7.30 -15.11 18.79
CA PRO A 317 -6.44 -13.95 18.52
C PRO A 317 -6.24 -13.56 17.07
N PRO A 318 -6.01 -14.48 16.09
CA PRO A 318 -5.84 -14.09 14.70
C PRO A 318 -7.05 -13.34 14.10
N MET A 319 -8.28 -13.72 14.50
CA MET A 319 -9.48 -13.01 14.04
C MET A 319 -9.61 -11.64 14.70
N LYS A 320 -9.23 -11.51 15.97
CA LYS A 320 -9.26 -10.22 16.67
C LYS A 320 -8.30 -9.22 15.99
N GLU A 321 -7.08 -9.65 15.73
CA GLU A 321 -6.06 -8.85 15.06
C GLU A 321 -6.50 -8.45 13.63
N PHE A 322 -7.06 -9.38 12.89
CA PHE A 322 -7.61 -9.10 11.55
C PHE A 322 -8.68 -8.01 11.57
N LEU A 323 -9.65 -8.09 12.49
CA LEU A 323 -10.71 -7.08 12.62
C LEU A 323 -10.17 -5.71 13.02
N GLU A 324 -9.17 -5.66 13.90
CA GLU A 324 -8.49 -4.43 14.31
C GLU A 324 -7.81 -3.76 13.11
N HIS A 325 -7.11 -4.53 12.27
CA HIS A 325 -6.50 -4.02 11.04
C HIS A 325 -7.55 -3.52 10.05
N LEU A 326 -8.64 -4.23 9.83
CA LEU A 326 -9.73 -3.77 8.97
C LEU A 326 -10.30 -2.42 9.45
N GLN A 327 -10.56 -2.30 10.75
CA GLN A 327 -11.06 -1.06 11.36
C GLN A 327 -10.08 0.11 11.17
N THR A 328 -8.80 -0.12 11.43
CA THR A 328 -7.74 0.89 11.31
C THR A 328 -7.59 1.40 9.89
N LYS A 329 -7.75 0.51 8.89
CA LYS A 329 -7.67 0.86 7.46
C LYS A 329 -8.99 1.43 6.89
N GLY A 330 -10.02 1.55 7.72
CA GLY A 330 -11.31 2.15 7.34
C GLY A 330 -12.17 1.26 6.45
N PHE A 331 -12.09 -0.06 6.65
CA PHE A 331 -12.88 -1.07 5.92
C PHE A 331 -14.37 -0.75 5.95
N ARG A 332 -15.02 -0.81 4.79
CA ARG A 332 -16.43 -0.47 4.60
C ARG A 332 -17.00 -1.02 3.29
N ASN A 333 -18.28 -0.74 3.00
CA ASN A 333 -18.96 -1.11 1.74
C ASN A 333 -18.96 -2.62 1.47
N ARG A 334 -19.18 -3.45 2.50
CA ARG A 334 -19.17 -4.92 2.36
C ARG A 334 -20.40 -5.56 2.96
N ARG A 335 -20.81 -6.71 2.38
CA ARG A 335 -21.78 -7.61 2.97
C ARG A 335 -21.07 -8.71 3.74
N ILE A 336 -21.48 -8.98 4.99
CA ILE A 336 -20.74 -9.86 5.88
C ILE A 336 -21.66 -10.88 6.53
N GLY A 337 -21.34 -12.17 6.38
CA GLY A 337 -21.90 -13.29 7.12
C GLY A 337 -21.01 -13.68 8.30
N LEU A 338 -21.60 -14.23 9.35
CA LEU A 338 -20.90 -14.66 10.53
C LEU A 338 -21.10 -16.15 10.78
N MET A 339 -19.98 -16.83 11.12
CA MET A 339 -19.98 -18.21 11.58
C MET A 339 -19.12 -18.32 12.85
N GLU A 340 -19.68 -18.90 13.90
CA GLU A 340 -18.94 -19.11 15.13
C GLU A 340 -18.79 -20.59 15.49
N ASN A 341 -17.83 -20.90 16.31
CA ASN A 341 -17.69 -22.20 16.95
C ASN A 341 -17.32 -22.07 18.45
N GLY A 342 -18.02 -22.81 19.31
CA GLY A 342 -17.73 -22.83 20.74
C GLY A 342 -18.51 -23.93 21.44
N SER A 343 -17.81 -24.94 21.97
CA SER A 343 -18.42 -26.18 22.47
C SER A 343 -19.50 -25.95 23.54
N TRP A 344 -19.21 -25.18 24.61
CA TRP A 344 -20.16 -24.97 25.72
C TRP A 344 -20.69 -23.54 25.83
N ALA A 345 -19.96 -22.53 25.29
CA ALA A 345 -20.33 -21.12 25.35
C ALA A 345 -19.84 -20.36 24.12
N PRO A 346 -20.46 -20.60 22.94
CA PRO A 346 -20.11 -19.85 21.72
C PRO A 346 -20.38 -18.36 21.95
N ALA A 347 -19.42 -17.52 21.63
CA ALA A 347 -19.50 -16.07 21.80
C ALA A 347 -18.87 -15.29 20.63
N ALA A 348 -18.21 -15.99 19.70
CA ALA A 348 -17.41 -15.36 18.65
C ALA A 348 -18.28 -14.53 17.69
N ALA A 349 -19.48 -14.98 17.30
CA ALA A 349 -20.36 -14.23 16.40
C ALA A 349 -20.75 -12.88 17.02
N ARG A 350 -21.23 -12.90 18.26
CA ARG A 350 -21.59 -11.68 18.99
C ARG A 350 -20.40 -10.71 19.15
N LEU A 351 -19.20 -11.22 19.39
CA LEU A 351 -18.00 -10.41 19.56
C LEU A 351 -17.52 -9.85 18.21
N MET A 352 -17.55 -10.64 17.13
CA MET A 352 -17.25 -10.15 15.78
C MET A 352 -18.24 -9.06 15.37
N ARG A 353 -19.54 -9.25 15.62
CA ARG A 353 -20.58 -8.26 15.36
C ARG A 353 -20.27 -6.93 16.05
N ALA A 354 -19.92 -6.96 17.33
CA ALA A 354 -19.59 -5.77 18.11
C ALA A 354 -18.36 -5.01 17.57
N GLU A 355 -17.38 -5.71 16.98
CA GLU A 355 -16.24 -5.05 16.31
C GLU A 355 -16.65 -4.46 14.95
N LEU A 356 -17.48 -5.17 14.18
CA LEU A 356 -17.95 -4.72 12.85
C LEU A 356 -18.89 -3.50 12.96
N GLU A 357 -19.70 -3.41 14.00
CA GLU A 357 -20.60 -2.27 14.25
C GLU A 357 -19.85 -0.95 14.49
N LYS A 358 -18.56 -0.99 14.83
CA LYS A 358 -17.69 0.19 14.89
C LYS A 358 -17.25 0.70 13.51
N MET A 359 -17.41 -0.13 12.46
CA MET A 359 -17.05 0.19 11.09
C MET A 359 -18.25 0.77 10.35
N LYS A 360 -18.00 1.52 9.28
CA LYS A 360 -19.06 2.21 8.53
C LYS A 360 -19.54 1.37 7.35
N GLU A 361 -20.82 1.54 6.98
CA GLU A 361 -21.36 1.05 5.71
C GLU A 361 -21.18 -0.47 5.49
N LEU A 362 -21.21 -1.24 6.58
CA LEU A 362 -21.27 -2.69 6.52
C LEU A 362 -22.72 -3.18 6.58
N ARG A 363 -23.02 -4.21 5.79
CA ARG A 363 -24.32 -4.91 5.79
C ARG A 363 -24.11 -6.31 6.34
N LEU A 364 -24.50 -6.53 7.59
CA LEU A 364 -24.42 -7.84 8.20
C LEU A 364 -25.60 -8.69 7.77
N CYS A 365 -25.35 -9.97 7.44
CA CYS A 365 -26.40 -10.95 7.22
C CYS A 365 -27.19 -11.16 8.51
N GLU A 366 -28.48 -11.47 8.38
CA GLU A 366 -29.36 -11.77 9.50
C GLU A 366 -29.05 -13.14 10.09
N THR A 367 -28.75 -14.11 9.20
CA THR A 367 -28.41 -15.48 9.58
C THR A 367 -26.98 -15.56 10.13
N GLU A 368 -26.85 -16.08 11.34
CA GLU A 368 -25.58 -16.50 11.95
C GLU A 368 -25.49 -18.02 12.00
N VAL A 369 -24.34 -18.58 11.62
CA VAL A 369 -24.07 -20.01 11.74
C VAL A 369 -23.37 -20.26 13.08
N SER A 370 -24.01 -21.03 13.97
CA SER A 370 -23.44 -21.38 15.28
C SER A 370 -23.13 -22.87 15.36
N LEU A 371 -21.86 -23.16 15.58
CA LEU A 371 -21.35 -24.51 15.76
C LEU A 371 -21.05 -24.77 17.25
N ARG A 372 -21.34 -26.00 17.69
CA ARG A 372 -20.94 -26.49 19.02
C ARG A 372 -19.99 -27.67 18.87
N GLY A 373 -18.79 -27.39 18.34
CA GLY A 373 -17.81 -28.39 17.95
C GLY A 373 -17.96 -28.78 16.48
N ALA A 374 -18.44 -29.95 16.17
CA ALA A 374 -18.60 -30.45 14.80
C ALA A 374 -19.87 -29.90 14.12
N LEU A 375 -19.85 -29.93 12.81
CA LEU A 375 -21.00 -29.65 11.94
C LEU A 375 -22.15 -30.64 12.26
N ASN A 376 -23.38 -30.15 12.26
CA ASN A 376 -24.57 -30.95 12.51
C ASN A 376 -25.76 -30.41 11.73
N GLN A 377 -26.89 -31.13 11.76
CA GLN A 377 -28.08 -30.79 10.96
C GLN A 377 -28.57 -29.34 11.20
N THR A 378 -28.48 -28.82 12.43
CA THR A 378 -28.91 -27.43 12.72
C THR A 378 -27.97 -26.42 12.07
N SER A 379 -26.66 -26.59 12.23
CA SER A 379 -25.68 -25.69 11.63
C SER A 379 -25.65 -25.79 10.10
N GLU A 380 -25.94 -26.96 9.52
CA GLU A 380 -26.11 -27.10 8.07
C GLU A 380 -27.31 -26.33 7.56
N ALA A 381 -28.46 -26.38 8.26
CA ALA A 381 -29.64 -25.60 7.91
C ALA A 381 -29.38 -24.07 8.00
N GLN A 382 -28.62 -23.64 9.02
CA GLN A 382 -28.17 -22.24 9.13
C GLN A 382 -27.24 -21.85 7.99
N MET A 383 -26.32 -22.73 7.58
CA MET A 383 -25.47 -22.49 6.40
C MET A 383 -26.29 -22.31 5.12
N ASP A 384 -27.30 -23.15 4.90
CA ASP A 384 -28.16 -23.05 3.72
C ASP A 384 -28.91 -21.70 3.70
N ALA A 385 -29.36 -21.21 4.85
CA ALA A 385 -29.97 -19.89 4.97
C ALA A 385 -28.95 -18.75 4.70
N LEU A 386 -27.74 -18.84 5.27
CA LEU A 386 -26.67 -17.87 5.03
C LEU A 386 -26.25 -17.83 3.54
N VAL A 387 -26.16 -19.00 2.90
CA VAL A 387 -25.89 -19.12 1.45
C VAL A 387 -26.98 -18.40 0.65
N ALA A 388 -28.25 -18.60 1.00
CA ALA A 388 -29.35 -17.93 0.33
C ALA A 388 -29.25 -16.39 0.47
N GLU A 389 -28.92 -15.89 1.65
CA GLU A 389 -28.71 -14.46 1.87
C GLU A 389 -27.52 -13.92 1.04
N LEU A 390 -26.36 -14.57 1.07
CA LEU A 390 -25.16 -14.11 0.38
C LEU A 390 -25.29 -14.15 -1.15
N CYS A 391 -26.08 -15.08 -1.69
CA CYS A 391 -26.35 -15.23 -3.12
C CYS A 391 -27.55 -14.42 -3.59
N ALA A 392 -28.35 -13.83 -2.71
CA ALA A 392 -29.42 -12.91 -3.08
C ALA A 392 -28.82 -11.59 -3.63
N GLU A 393 -29.50 -11.02 -4.64
CA GLU A 393 -29.14 -9.74 -5.29
C GLU A 393 -29.18 -8.54 -4.31
#